data_5faee0c4e03bbd0f0dd8e1a148a2ff66
#
_entry.id   5faee0c4e03bbd0f0dd8e1a148a2ff66
#
_cell.length_a   1.000
_cell.length_b   1.000
_cell.length_c   1.000
_cell.angle_alpha   90.00
_cell.angle_beta   90.00
_cell.angle_gamma   90.00
#
_symmetry.space_group_name_H-M   'P 1'
#
loop_
_entity.id
_entity.type
_entity.pdbx_description
1 polymer ?
#
loop_
_entity_poly.entity_id
_entity_poly.type
_entity_poly.pdbx_seq_one_letter_code
_entity_poly.pdbx_strand_id
1 'polypeptide(L)'
;MSGPAGGMNQSSRCCFPPVSTASAEVLILGSFPGEVSLAREQYYAYPRNGFWPIIGALFGFDPGLPYEERLDILKCNRIALWDVLSRCRRAGSLDTSIEKESIQINDFEQFFRDHRRVRWVMFNGQRAETEFRRHVLSIDSIRKRNLELHRLPSTSPAMATLNLAQKTAAWQCVADCLAAG
;
A
#
# COMPACT_ATOMS: atom_id res chain seq x y z
N MET A 1 7.54 32.06 -36.75
CA MET A 1 8.28 31.91 -35.46
C MET A 1 7.47 31.02 -34.55
N SER A 2 7.81 29.77 -34.52
CA SER A 2 7.11 28.76 -33.71
C SER A 2 7.84 28.63 -32.38
N GLY A 3 7.18 29.05 -31.30
CA GLY A 3 7.68 28.84 -29.93
C GLY A 3 7.63 27.37 -29.53
N PRO A 4 8.59 26.87 -28.73
CA PRO A 4 8.56 25.50 -28.28
C PRO A 4 7.44 25.30 -27.25
N ALA A 5 6.63 24.29 -27.50
CA ALA A 5 5.67 23.78 -26.52
C ALA A 5 6.43 23.33 -25.26
N GLY A 6 6.19 24.02 -24.14
CA GLY A 6 6.74 23.65 -22.84
C GLY A 6 6.26 22.26 -22.43
N GLY A 7 7.13 21.27 -22.56
CA GLY A 7 6.91 19.96 -21.98
C GLY A 7 6.80 20.14 -20.46
N MET A 8 5.63 19.85 -19.89
CA MET A 8 5.46 19.73 -18.44
C MET A 8 6.43 18.64 -17.98
N ASN A 9 7.47 19.07 -17.31
CA ASN A 9 8.42 18.18 -16.63
C ASN A 9 7.64 17.46 -15.52
N GLN A 10 7.10 16.26 -15.83
CA GLN A 10 6.46 15.42 -14.82
C GLN A 10 7.56 14.91 -13.89
N SER A 11 7.82 15.66 -12.83
CA SER A 11 8.77 15.29 -11.80
C SER A 11 8.40 13.92 -11.25
N SER A 12 9.37 13.01 -11.24
CA SER A 12 9.22 11.69 -10.62
C SER A 12 8.89 11.88 -9.14
N ARG A 13 7.72 11.43 -8.71
CA ARG A 13 7.25 11.52 -7.31
C ARG A 13 7.76 10.34 -6.52
N CYS A 14 8.08 10.55 -5.24
CA CYS A 14 8.51 9.50 -4.31
C CYS A 14 7.33 9.05 -3.44
N CYS A 15 7.29 7.76 -3.08
CA CYS A 15 6.39 7.24 -2.06
C CYS A 15 6.85 7.66 -0.66
N PHE A 16 6.07 7.28 0.36
CA PHE A 16 6.39 7.50 1.76
C PHE A 16 7.29 6.40 2.33
N PRO A 17 8.00 6.65 3.44
CA PRO A 17 8.64 5.58 4.20
C PRO A 17 7.59 4.59 4.73
N PRO A 18 7.98 3.33 5.05
CA PRO A 18 7.05 2.37 5.64
C PRO A 18 6.59 2.83 7.02
N VAL A 19 5.30 2.65 7.30
CA VAL A 19 4.75 2.73 8.64
C VAL A 19 4.88 1.35 9.26
N SER A 20 5.75 1.17 10.24
CA SER A 20 6.03 -0.17 10.77
C SER A 20 6.73 -0.13 12.12
N THR A 21 6.77 -1.27 12.78
CA THR A 21 7.67 -1.59 13.90
C THR A 21 8.30 -2.96 13.66
N ALA A 22 9.38 -3.27 14.35
CA ALA A 22 10.05 -4.58 14.24
C ALA A 22 9.14 -5.76 14.65
N SER A 23 8.03 -5.50 15.34
CA SER A 23 7.04 -6.50 15.72
C SER A 23 6.01 -6.80 14.62
N ALA A 24 6.04 -6.11 13.49
CA ALA A 24 5.09 -6.32 12.40
C ALA A 24 5.07 -7.78 11.92
N GLU A 25 3.86 -8.32 11.76
CA GLU A 25 3.62 -9.68 11.27
C GLU A 25 2.86 -9.67 9.94
N VAL A 26 2.04 -8.66 9.71
CA VAL A 26 1.32 -8.41 8.46
C VAL A 26 1.90 -7.18 7.77
N LEU A 27 2.20 -7.27 6.48
CA LEU A 27 2.54 -6.16 5.63
C LEU A 27 1.42 -5.88 4.64
N ILE A 28 0.78 -4.72 4.74
CA ILE A 28 -0.20 -4.26 3.75
C ILE A 28 0.52 -3.40 2.72
N LEU A 29 0.34 -3.71 1.44
CA LEU A 29 0.98 -3.03 0.34
C LEU A 29 -0.02 -2.38 -0.61
N GLY A 30 0.11 -1.07 -0.80
CA GLY A 30 -0.43 -0.36 -1.96
C GLY A 30 0.51 -0.44 -3.17
N SER A 31 0.07 0.10 -4.30
CA SER A 31 0.93 0.24 -5.49
C SER A 31 1.81 1.47 -5.40
N PHE A 32 1.19 2.65 -5.27
CA PHE A 32 1.83 3.97 -5.16
C PHE A 32 0.81 4.99 -4.61
N PRO A 33 1.22 5.99 -3.80
CA PRO A 33 0.29 6.95 -3.22
C PRO A 33 -0.46 7.76 -4.29
N GLY A 34 -1.77 7.99 -4.09
CA GLY A 34 -2.56 8.89 -4.94
C GLY A 34 -2.17 10.36 -4.75
N GLU A 35 -2.62 11.24 -5.65
CA GLU A 35 -2.26 12.67 -5.62
C GLU A 35 -2.63 13.36 -4.31
N VAL A 36 -3.82 13.09 -3.76
CA VAL A 36 -4.26 13.65 -2.47
C VAL A 36 -3.37 13.14 -1.33
N SER A 37 -2.96 11.87 -1.38
CA SER A 37 -2.05 11.28 -0.40
C SER A 37 -0.68 11.94 -0.46
N LEU A 38 -0.13 12.14 -1.65
CA LEU A 38 1.15 12.84 -1.86
C LEU A 38 1.09 14.29 -1.38
N ALA A 39 -0.01 15.01 -1.67
CA ALA A 39 -0.19 16.41 -1.27
C ALA A 39 -0.33 16.57 0.26
N ARG A 40 -0.87 15.56 0.95
CA ARG A 40 -1.07 15.58 2.41
C ARG A 40 0.01 14.82 3.18
N GLU A 41 0.91 14.16 2.49
CA GLU A 41 1.92 13.27 3.07
C GLU A 41 1.30 12.18 3.97
N GLN A 42 0.14 11.64 3.55
CA GLN A 42 -0.63 10.66 4.32
C GLN A 42 -1.09 9.49 3.46
N TYR A 43 -0.92 8.27 3.96
CA TYR A 43 -1.49 7.09 3.32
C TYR A 43 -3.02 7.17 3.26
N TYR A 44 -3.57 6.88 2.08
CA TYR A 44 -5.01 6.81 1.84
C TYR A 44 -5.79 8.06 2.25
N ALA A 45 -5.21 9.26 2.03
CA ALA A 45 -5.79 10.54 2.42
C ALA A 45 -7.00 10.98 1.59
N TYR A 46 -7.28 10.34 0.45
CA TYR A 46 -8.45 10.68 -0.34
C TYR A 46 -9.74 10.33 0.42
N PRO A 47 -10.68 11.28 0.65
CA PRO A 47 -11.82 11.08 1.56
C PRO A 47 -12.75 9.92 1.19
N ARG A 48 -12.81 9.56 -0.11
CA ARG A 48 -13.63 8.44 -0.60
C ARG A 48 -12.89 7.11 -0.63
N ASN A 49 -11.63 7.05 -0.18
CA ASN A 49 -10.89 5.80 -0.09
C ASN A 49 -11.39 4.99 1.11
N GLY A 50 -11.71 3.72 0.89
CA GLY A 50 -12.27 2.84 1.91
C GLY A 50 -11.25 2.28 2.91
N PHE A 51 -9.94 2.56 2.77
CA PHE A 51 -8.91 1.94 3.61
C PHE A 51 -9.14 2.20 5.11
N TRP A 52 -9.18 3.45 5.52
CA TRP A 52 -9.36 3.79 6.93
C TRP A 52 -10.71 3.34 7.50
N PRO A 53 -11.84 3.48 6.79
CA PRO A 53 -13.12 2.88 7.22
C PRO A 53 -13.06 1.37 7.41
N ILE A 54 -12.38 0.65 6.52
CA ILE A 54 -12.22 -0.82 6.63
C ILE A 54 -11.36 -1.17 7.85
N ILE A 55 -10.18 -0.59 7.96
CA ILE A 55 -9.28 -0.87 9.09
C ILE A 55 -9.91 -0.47 10.42
N GLY A 56 -10.62 0.67 10.47
CA GLY A 56 -11.37 1.10 11.65
C GLY A 56 -12.43 0.08 12.08
N ALA A 57 -13.17 -0.49 11.11
CA ALA A 57 -14.16 -1.53 11.38
C ALA A 57 -13.52 -2.84 11.88
N LEU A 58 -12.36 -3.23 11.34
CA LEU A 58 -11.67 -4.47 11.73
C LEU A 58 -11.03 -4.40 13.11
N PHE A 59 -10.50 -3.24 13.49
CA PHE A 59 -9.75 -3.05 14.74
C PHE A 59 -10.45 -2.16 15.77
N GLY A 60 -11.71 -1.78 15.53
CA GLY A 60 -12.58 -1.14 16.52
C GLY A 60 -12.21 0.31 16.83
N PHE A 61 -11.81 1.12 15.87
CA PHE A 61 -11.53 2.54 16.06
C PHE A 61 -12.25 3.45 15.05
N ASP A 62 -12.44 4.72 15.42
CA ASP A 62 -13.01 5.73 14.54
C ASP A 62 -12.02 6.09 13.40
N PRO A 63 -12.36 5.87 12.13
CA PRO A 63 -11.52 6.27 11.00
C PRO A 63 -11.28 7.78 10.92
N GLY A 64 -12.03 8.60 11.64
CA GLY A 64 -11.88 10.04 11.75
C GLY A 64 -10.81 10.50 12.76
N LEU A 65 -10.18 9.60 13.51
CA LEU A 65 -9.08 9.93 14.42
C LEU A 65 -7.94 10.68 13.69
N PRO A 66 -7.14 11.48 14.41
CA PRO A 66 -5.91 12.07 13.88
C PRO A 66 -5.04 11.05 13.17
N TYR A 67 -4.37 11.45 12.09
CA TYR A 67 -3.62 10.52 11.24
C TYR A 67 -2.57 9.72 12.04
N GLU A 68 -1.81 10.38 12.89
CA GLU A 68 -0.78 9.74 13.72
C GLU A 68 -1.35 8.68 14.67
N GLU A 69 -2.50 8.94 15.27
CA GLU A 69 -3.18 7.95 16.12
C GLU A 69 -3.59 6.71 15.33
N ARG A 70 -4.08 6.88 14.10
CA ARG A 70 -4.39 5.76 13.20
C ARG A 70 -3.14 4.95 12.85
N LEU A 71 -2.01 5.62 12.63
CA LEU A 71 -0.73 4.93 12.39
C LEU A 71 -0.26 4.14 13.63
N ASP A 72 -0.42 4.70 14.82
CA ASP A 72 -0.06 4.02 16.05
C ASP A 72 -0.93 2.78 16.28
N ILE A 73 -2.23 2.86 15.96
CA ILE A 73 -3.12 1.69 16.02
C ILE A 73 -2.64 0.57 15.06
N LEU A 74 -2.23 0.90 13.83
CA LEU A 74 -1.64 -0.11 12.92
C LEU A 74 -0.42 -0.78 13.56
N LYS A 75 0.51 0.01 14.08
CA LYS A 75 1.75 -0.47 14.71
C LYS A 75 1.46 -1.34 15.94
N CYS A 76 0.53 -0.91 16.82
CA CYS A 76 0.10 -1.68 17.98
C CYS A 76 -0.54 -3.02 17.61
N ASN A 77 -1.20 -3.08 16.46
CA ASN A 77 -1.76 -4.32 15.91
C ASN A 77 -0.78 -5.13 15.05
N ARG A 78 0.51 -4.85 15.12
CA ARG A 78 1.57 -5.58 14.40
C ARG A 78 1.40 -5.52 12.86
N ILE A 79 0.83 -4.43 12.36
CA ILE A 79 0.62 -4.18 10.93
C ILE A 79 1.67 -3.18 10.45
N ALA A 80 2.37 -3.54 9.38
CA ALA A 80 3.15 -2.62 8.57
C ALA A 80 2.33 -2.17 7.34
N LEU A 81 2.51 -0.91 6.95
CA LEU A 81 1.86 -0.32 5.78
C LEU A 81 2.93 0.32 4.88
N TRP A 82 2.92 -0.01 3.60
CA TRP A 82 3.84 0.55 2.62
C TRP A 82 3.25 0.50 1.20
N ASP A 83 4.05 0.91 0.22
CA ASP A 83 3.76 0.76 -1.20
C ASP A 83 4.85 -0.07 -1.90
N VAL A 84 4.49 -0.74 -3.00
CA VAL A 84 5.48 -1.52 -3.77
C VAL A 84 6.44 -0.60 -4.50
N LEU A 85 5.93 0.48 -5.11
CA LEU A 85 6.70 1.40 -5.92
C LEU A 85 7.28 2.53 -5.07
N SER A 86 8.59 2.76 -5.17
CA SER A 86 9.26 3.91 -4.55
C SER A 86 9.10 5.16 -5.39
N ARG A 87 9.14 5.01 -6.72
CA ARG A 87 8.97 6.11 -7.69
C ARG A 87 8.28 5.61 -8.94
N CYS A 88 7.48 6.48 -9.54
CA CYS A 88 6.95 6.29 -10.88
C CYS A 88 6.52 7.62 -11.50
N ARG A 89 6.39 7.65 -12.83
CA ARG A 89 5.67 8.72 -13.53
C ARG A 89 4.24 8.25 -13.76
N ARG A 90 3.29 9.10 -13.38
CA ARG A 90 1.87 8.81 -13.49
C ARG A 90 1.07 10.11 -13.66
N ALA A 91 0.15 10.12 -14.63
CA ALA A 91 -0.86 11.16 -14.75
C ALA A 91 -2.06 10.84 -13.85
N GLY A 92 -2.36 11.72 -12.89
CA GLY A 92 -3.45 11.49 -11.93
C GLY A 92 -3.17 10.39 -10.89
N SER A 93 -4.23 9.75 -10.40
CA SER A 93 -4.15 8.78 -9.30
C SER A 93 -4.47 7.34 -9.70
N LEU A 94 -4.74 7.08 -10.98
CA LEU A 94 -5.08 5.72 -11.44
C LEU A 94 -3.83 4.89 -11.72
N ASP A 95 -3.81 3.67 -11.22
CA ASP A 95 -2.71 2.71 -11.43
C ASP A 95 -2.48 2.37 -12.91
N THR A 96 -3.53 2.42 -13.72
CA THR A 96 -3.44 2.20 -15.17
C THR A 96 -2.62 3.27 -15.90
N SER A 97 -2.47 4.45 -15.31
CA SER A 97 -1.70 5.58 -15.86
C SER A 97 -0.22 5.56 -15.47
N ILE A 98 0.25 4.55 -14.75
CA ILE A 98 1.68 4.41 -14.39
C ILE A 98 2.48 3.99 -15.62
N GLU A 99 3.48 4.81 -15.98
CA GLU A 99 4.43 4.52 -17.06
C GLU A 99 5.39 3.42 -16.63
N LYS A 100 5.35 2.27 -17.31
CA LYS A 100 6.10 1.06 -16.92
C LYS A 100 7.61 1.27 -16.85
N GLU A 101 8.17 2.03 -17.76
CA GLU A 101 9.61 2.32 -17.86
C GLU A 101 10.11 3.26 -16.75
N SER A 102 9.19 3.92 -16.03
CA SER A 102 9.51 4.83 -14.92
C SER A 102 9.48 4.18 -13.55
N ILE A 103 9.11 2.89 -13.47
CA ILE A 103 8.91 2.18 -12.22
C ILE A 103 10.25 1.93 -11.52
N GLN A 104 10.32 2.34 -10.24
CA GLN A 104 11.34 1.94 -9.29
C GLN A 104 10.62 1.31 -8.08
N ILE A 105 11.14 0.20 -7.58
CA ILE A 105 10.58 -0.47 -6.40
C ILE A 105 11.28 -0.01 -5.12
N ASN A 106 10.61 -0.18 -3.99
CA ASN A 106 11.17 0.05 -2.68
C ASN A 106 12.20 -1.02 -2.30
N ASP A 107 13.08 -0.71 -1.34
CA ASP A 107 14.09 -1.65 -0.84
C ASP A 107 13.46 -2.69 0.10
N PHE A 108 12.84 -3.70 -0.49
CA PHE A 108 12.24 -4.81 0.24
C PHE A 108 13.27 -5.72 0.91
N GLU A 109 14.51 -5.77 0.43
CA GLU A 109 15.55 -6.55 1.09
C GLU A 109 15.88 -5.95 2.45
N GLN A 110 16.06 -4.64 2.51
CA GLN A 110 16.26 -3.94 3.78
C GLN A 110 15.03 -4.07 4.66
N PHE A 111 13.83 -3.82 4.11
CA PHE A 111 12.59 -3.92 4.87
C PHE A 111 12.45 -5.28 5.55
N PHE A 112 12.63 -6.39 4.84
CA PHE A 112 12.49 -7.72 5.40
C PHE A 112 13.65 -8.15 6.30
N ARG A 113 14.83 -7.53 6.20
CA ARG A 113 15.90 -7.70 7.19
C ARG A 113 15.50 -7.12 8.55
N ASP A 114 14.84 -5.96 8.53
CA ASP A 114 14.42 -5.23 9.73
C ASP A 114 13.12 -5.79 10.34
N HIS A 115 12.27 -6.41 9.52
CA HIS A 115 10.95 -6.91 9.90
C HIS A 115 10.87 -8.44 9.74
N ARG A 116 11.63 -9.14 10.55
CA ARG A 116 11.80 -10.61 10.43
C ARG A 116 10.53 -11.41 10.76
N ARG A 117 9.58 -10.81 11.49
CA ARG A 117 8.32 -11.45 11.90
C ARG A 117 7.24 -11.37 10.82
N VAL A 118 7.42 -10.56 9.78
CA VAL A 118 6.44 -10.48 8.69
C VAL A 118 6.32 -11.83 8.00
N ARG A 119 5.13 -12.40 8.05
CA ARG A 119 4.74 -13.68 7.44
C ARG A 119 3.69 -13.48 6.36
N TRP A 120 2.78 -12.53 6.53
CA TRP A 120 1.67 -12.27 5.63
C TRP A 120 1.88 -10.96 4.87
N VAL A 121 1.70 -11.03 3.55
CA VAL A 121 1.72 -9.85 2.67
C VAL A 121 0.34 -9.71 2.03
N MET A 122 -0.35 -8.61 2.35
CA MET A 122 -1.69 -8.30 1.90
C MET A 122 -1.64 -7.20 0.83
N PHE A 123 -2.06 -7.50 -0.38
CA PHE A 123 -2.04 -6.51 -1.47
C PHE A 123 -3.37 -5.78 -1.58
N ASN A 124 -3.35 -4.48 -1.43
CA ASN A 124 -4.50 -3.61 -1.65
C ASN A 124 -4.73 -3.43 -3.17
N GLY A 125 -5.33 -4.45 -3.78
CA GLY A 125 -5.61 -4.49 -5.20
C GLY A 125 -4.58 -5.24 -6.05
N GLN A 126 -4.96 -5.47 -7.30
CA GLN A 126 -4.20 -6.30 -8.24
C GLN A 126 -2.84 -5.69 -8.62
N ARG A 127 -2.74 -4.37 -8.76
CA ARG A 127 -1.51 -3.72 -9.21
C ARG A 127 -0.37 -3.93 -8.21
N ALA A 128 -0.63 -3.76 -6.92
CA ALA A 128 0.36 -3.99 -5.88
C ALA A 128 0.88 -5.44 -5.92
N GLU A 129 -0.01 -6.42 -6.05
CA GLU A 129 0.38 -7.82 -6.19
C GLU A 129 1.23 -8.08 -7.43
N THR A 130 0.82 -7.56 -8.58
CA THR A 130 1.53 -7.77 -9.86
C THR A 130 2.96 -7.25 -9.80
N GLU A 131 3.14 -6.02 -9.30
CA GLU A 131 4.48 -5.43 -9.21
C GLU A 131 5.35 -6.12 -8.15
N PHE A 132 4.77 -6.51 -7.02
CA PHE A 132 5.49 -7.27 -6.00
C PHE A 132 5.96 -8.63 -6.53
N ARG A 133 5.06 -9.39 -7.17
CA ARG A 133 5.42 -10.69 -7.75
C ARG A 133 6.49 -10.58 -8.82
N ARG A 134 6.40 -9.55 -9.66
CA ARG A 134 7.32 -9.34 -10.79
C ARG A 134 8.73 -8.94 -10.32
N HIS A 135 8.82 -8.03 -9.36
CA HIS A 135 10.07 -7.36 -9.04
C HIS A 135 10.64 -7.78 -7.68
N VAL A 136 9.81 -8.07 -6.70
CA VAL A 136 10.25 -8.36 -5.33
C VAL A 136 10.48 -9.87 -5.13
N LEU A 137 9.58 -10.72 -5.62
CA LEU A 137 9.78 -12.18 -5.53
C LEU A 137 10.89 -12.70 -6.46
N SER A 138 11.40 -11.90 -7.39
CA SER A 138 12.60 -12.24 -8.16
C SER A 138 13.87 -12.19 -7.31
N ILE A 139 13.83 -11.55 -6.14
CA ILE A 139 14.93 -11.44 -5.19
C ILE A 139 15.01 -12.73 -4.37
N ASP A 140 16.12 -13.46 -4.48
CA ASP A 140 16.30 -14.78 -3.87
C ASP A 140 16.15 -14.79 -2.34
N SER A 141 16.66 -13.77 -1.67
CA SER A 141 16.57 -13.64 -0.21
C SER A 141 15.10 -13.53 0.26
N ILE A 142 14.24 -12.89 -0.53
CA ILE A 142 12.81 -12.71 -0.23
C ILE A 142 12.03 -13.96 -0.63
N ARG A 143 12.30 -14.52 -1.80
CA ARG A 143 11.63 -15.74 -2.29
C ARG A 143 11.76 -16.92 -1.31
N LYS A 144 12.88 -17.01 -0.59
CA LYS A 144 13.14 -18.06 0.41
C LYS A 144 12.42 -17.84 1.74
N ARG A 145 11.71 -16.74 1.93
CA ARG A 145 11.08 -16.39 3.23
C ARG A 145 9.73 -17.06 3.47
N ASN A 146 9.23 -17.92 2.69
CA ASN A 146 7.93 -18.56 2.91
C ASN A 146 6.80 -17.59 3.30
N LEU A 147 6.69 -16.47 2.56
CA LEU A 147 5.66 -15.45 2.78
C LEU A 147 4.31 -15.94 2.25
N GLU A 148 3.26 -15.76 3.03
CA GLU A 148 1.88 -15.97 2.60
C GLU A 148 1.37 -14.70 1.92
N LEU A 149 0.92 -14.83 0.67
CA LEU A 149 0.56 -13.71 -0.21
C LEU A 149 -0.94 -13.70 -0.48
N HIS A 150 -1.62 -12.63 -0.10
CA HIS A 150 -3.07 -12.49 -0.24
C HIS A 150 -3.42 -11.22 -1.02
N ARG A 151 -4.18 -11.36 -2.12
CA ARG A 151 -4.75 -10.22 -2.81
C ARG A 151 -6.12 -9.86 -2.23
N LEU A 152 -6.26 -8.62 -1.79
CA LEU A 152 -7.51 -8.05 -1.29
C LEU A 152 -8.14 -7.12 -2.33
N PRO A 153 -9.46 -6.95 -2.31
CA PRO A 153 -10.11 -5.96 -3.17
C PRO A 153 -9.59 -4.57 -2.84
N SER A 154 -9.27 -3.79 -3.88
CA SER A 154 -8.76 -2.45 -3.71
C SER A 154 -9.73 -1.55 -2.95
N THR A 155 -9.21 -0.78 -1.99
CA THR A 155 -9.96 0.22 -1.22
C THR A 155 -10.22 1.50 -2.02
N SER A 156 -9.61 1.65 -3.20
CA SER A 156 -9.86 2.77 -4.10
C SER A 156 -11.33 2.85 -4.52
N PRO A 157 -11.94 4.04 -4.61
CA PRO A 157 -13.27 4.22 -5.17
C PRO A 157 -13.37 3.84 -6.65
N ALA A 158 -12.25 3.77 -7.39
CA ALA A 158 -12.22 3.27 -8.76
C ALA A 158 -12.60 1.77 -8.85
N MET A 159 -12.43 1.01 -7.76
CA MET A 159 -12.90 -0.38 -7.62
C MET A 159 -14.36 -0.33 -7.11
N ALA A 160 -15.30 -0.15 -8.03
CA ALA A 160 -16.72 0.05 -7.72
C ALA A 160 -17.57 -1.23 -7.70
N THR A 161 -17.01 -2.39 -8.06
CA THR A 161 -17.74 -3.68 -8.10
C THR A 161 -18.17 -4.21 -6.74
N LEU A 162 -17.47 -3.82 -5.67
CA LEU A 162 -17.80 -4.16 -4.30
C LEU A 162 -18.11 -2.91 -3.49
N ASN A 163 -19.16 -2.97 -2.68
CA ASN A 163 -19.46 -1.92 -1.69
C ASN A 163 -18.51 -2.03 -0.46
N LEU A 164 -18.57 -1.04 0.44
CA LEU A 164 -17.68 -1.00 1.60
C LEU A 164 -17.82 -2.21 2.51
N ALA A 165 -19.05 -2.67 2.77
CA ALA A 165 -19.29 -3.84 3.64
C ALA A 165 -18.69 -5.13 3.03
N GLN A 166 -18.83 -5.33 1.72
CA GLN A 166 -18.23 -6.47 1.03
C GLN A 166 -16.71 -6.41 1.05
N LYS A 167 -16.13 -5.22 0.87
CA LYS A 167 -14.68 -5.03 1.00
C LYS A 167 -14.23 -5.32 2.43
N THR A 168 -14.93 -4.82 3.44
CA THR A 168 -14.60 -5.07 4.86
C THR A 168 -14.62 -6.57 5.17
N ALA A 169 -15.65 -7.29 4.70
CA ALA A 169 -15.72 -8.74 4.87
C ALA A 169 -14.53 -9.47 4.21
N ALA A 170 -14.14 -9.06 3.00
CA ALA A 170 -12.97 -9.63 2.32
C ALA A 170 -11.64 -9.29 3.01
N TRP A 171 -11.54 -8.17 3.70
CA TRP A 171 -10.37 -7.74 4.46
C TRP A 171 -10.29 -8.37 5.86
N GLN A 172 -11.32 -9.09 6.32
CA GLN A 172 -11.34 -9.74 7.63
C GLN A 172 -10.13 -10.66 7.86
N CYS A 173 -9.64 -11.30 6.81
CA CYS A 173 -8.44 -12.15 6.89
C CYS A 173 -7.21 -11.43 7.45
N VAL A 174 -7.11 -10.10 7.37
CA VAL A 174 -6.03 -9.33 8.01
C VAL A 174 -6.06 -9.50 9.53
N ALA A 175 -7.24 -9.38 10.14
CA ALA A 175 -7.42 -9.59 11.58
C ALA A 175 -7.26 -11.07 11.96
N ASP A 176 -7.78 -11.98 11.12
CA ASP A 176 -7.70 -13.43 11.35
C ASP A 176 -6.25 -13.93 11.39
N CYS A 177 -5.40 -13.47 10.47
CA CYS A 177 -3.97 -13.79 10.46
C CYS A 177 -3.26 -13.34 11.75
N LEU A 178 -3.61 -12.16 12.25
CA LEU A 178 -3.02 -11.61 13.50
C LEU A 178 -3.50 -12.34 14.76
N ALA A 179 -4.70 -12.93 14.72
CA ALA A 179 -5.24 -13.73 15.84
C ALA A 179 -4.65 -15.14 15.86
N ALA A 180 -4.16 -15.65 14.74
CA ALA A 180 -3.58 -16.99 14.60
C ALA A 180 -2.07 -17.06 14.93
N GLY A 181 -1.41 -15.92 15.06
CA GLY A 181 0.03 -15.79 15.35
C GLY A 181 0.29 -15.38 16.77
#